data_95f08988eb1eed2470fba6bfc8405abb
#
_entry.id   95f08988eb1eed2470fba6bfc8405abb
#
_cell.length_a   1.000
_cell.length_b   1.000
_cell.length_c   1.000
_cell.angle_alpha   90.00
_cell.angle_beta   90.00
_cell.angle_gamma   90.00
#
_symmetry.space_group_name_H-M   'P 1'
#
loop_
_entity.id
_entity.type
_entity.pdbx_description
1 polymer ?
#
loop_
_entity_poly.entity_id
_entity_poly.type
_entity_poly.pdbx_seq_one_letter_code
_entity_poly.pdbx_strand_id
1 'polypeptide(L)'
;MLENKDKEDKKAATTTTTATLPKSDIEKIDKLKKSLKNNTPNKSNVTGQTDQRSTTWTFLVYPDSAPADWINLLKNLHVPFIISPLHDKDIKDKTTGELKKPHYHCIIRFRSKKSFSQIKTEVCDKINGPIPQPVVDFAMMVRYLIHMDDPDKYQYNKEDIETYGNIDIKEYIYDKREYQFEILKEILDFCQKYDIQEFSTIVNYAKDERKAWFPYVAKIFRATVEAYVRSQRYAAEHGTE
;
A
#
# COMPACT_ATOMS: atom_id res chain seq x y z
N MET A 1 -5.34 -66.97 -30.83
CA MET A 1 -4.94 -67.55 -29.54
C MET A 1 -4.20 -66.56 -28.74
N LEU A 2 -4.80 -66.11 -27.60
CA LEU A 2 -4.16 -65.61 -26.36
C LEU A 2 -3.63 -64.16 -26.45
N GLU A 3 -3.85 -63.31 -25.56
CA GLU A 3 -4.74 -63.06 -24.40
C GLU A 3 -4.50 -61.64 -23.97
N ASN A 4 -5.53 -60.93 -23.66
CA ASN A 4 -5.54 -59.60 -23.05
C ASN A 4 -4.88 -59.64 -21.68
N LYS A 5 -4.11 -58.59 -21.34
CA LYS A 5 -3.87 -58.18 -19.97
C LYS A 5 -3.97 -56.66 -19.86
N ASP A 6 -5.05 -56.29 -19.21
CA ASP A 6 -5.35 -54.97 -18.71
C ASP A 6 -4.26 -54.45 -17.78
N LYS A 7 -3.87 -53.22 -17.93
CA LYS A 7 -3.15 -52.44 -16.89
C LYS A 7 -4.01 -51.27 -16.48
N GLU A 8 -4.53 -51.38 -15.28
CA GLU A 8 -5.20 -50.32 -14.54
C GLU A 8 -4.24 -49.16 -14.29
N ASP A 9 -4.61 -47.99 -14.80
CA ASP A 9 -3.98 -46.73 -14.44
C ASP A 9 -4.55 -46.25 -13.10
N LYS A 10 -3.72 -46.26 -12.06
CA LYS A 10 -4.01 -45.67 -10.76
C LYS A 10 -3.92 -44.15 -10.86
N LYS A 11 -5.08 -43.52 -10.90
CA LYS A 11 -5.26 -42.09 -10.79
C LYS A 11 -4.92 -41.63 -9.34
N ALA A 12 -3.77 -40.98 -9.13
CA ALA A 12 -3.43 -40.36 -7.86
C ALA A 12 -4.32 -39.14 -7.63
N ALA A 13 -5.16 -39.21 -6.62
CA ALA A 13 -5.97 -38.09 -6.15
C ALA A 13 -5.11 -37.14 -5.34
N THR A 14 -4.85 -35.95 -5.85
CA THR A 14 -4.22 -34.87 -5.11
C THR A 14 -5.26 -34.23 -4.21
N THR A 15 -5.19 -34.52 -2.92
CA THR A 15 -6.04 -33.92 -1.89
C THR A 15 -5.55 -32.50 -1.61
N THR A 16 -6.21 -31.52 -2.16
CA THR A 16 -6.00 -30.11 -1.82
C THR A 16 -6.64 -29.85 -0.46
N THR A 17 -5.82 -29.77 0.58
CA THR A 17 -6.26 -29.40 1.93
C THR A 17 -6.53 -27.88 1.95
N THR A 18 -7.78 -27.49 1.82
CA THR A 18 -8.22 -26.11 2.04
C THR A 18 -8.14 -25.83 3.54
N ALA A 19 -7.17 -25.02 3.96
CA ALA A 19 -7.05 -24.56 5.32
C ALA A 19 -8.22 -23.62 5.64
N THR A 20 -9.22 -24.12 6.36
CA THR A 20 -10.33 -23.34 6.90
C THR A 20 -9.84 -22.50 8.09
N LEU A 21 -10.04 -21.18 8.02
CA LEU A 21 -9.72 -20.26 9.11
C LEU A 21 -10.52 -20.60 10.40
N PRO A 22 -9.94 -20.38 11.60
CA PRO A 22 -10.61 -20.60 12.87
C PRO A 22 -11.90 -19.77 12.99
N LYS A 23 -12.97 -20.34 13.54
CA LYS A 23 -14.27 -19.67 13.71
C LYS A 23 -14.17 -18.32 14.45
N SER A 24 -13.22 -18.17 15.39
CA SER A 24 -12.95 -16.93 16.11
C SER A 24 -12.51 -15.77 15.23
N ASP A 25 -11.81 -16.08 14.11
CA ASP A 25 -11.30 -15.07 13.20
C ASP A 25 -12.36 -14.67 12.17
N ILE A 26 -13.24 -15.61 11.81
CA ILE A 26 -14.43 -15.34 10.99
C ILE A 26 -15.38 -14.38 11.72
N GLU A 27 -15.62 -14.60 13.01
CA GLU A 27 -16.47 -13.70 13.82
C GLU A 27 -15.86 -12.29 13.98
N LYS A 28 -14.53 -12.17 14.07
CA LYS A 28 -13.84 -10.86 14.09
C LYS A 28 -14.00 -10.12 12.77
N ILE A 29 -13.83 -10.84 11.65
CA ILE A 29 -14.00 -10.30 10.30
C ILE A 29 -15.46 -9.84 10.08
N ASP A 30 -16.45 -10.61 10.55
CA ASP A 30 -17.86 -10.24 10.41
C ASP A 30 -18.25 -9.07 11.32
N LYS A 31 -17.67 -8.95 12.50
CA LYS A 31 -17.85 -7.76 13.37
C LYS A 31 -17.23 -6.51 12.72
N LEU A 32 -16.06 -6.63 12.10
CA LEU A 32 -15.43 -5.55 11.36
C LEU A 32 -16.21 -5.16 10.10
N LYS A 33 -16.72 -6.14 9.34
CA LYS A 33 -17.60 -5.89 8.18
C LYS A 33 -18.92 -5.22 8.57
N LYS A 34 -19.49 -5.58 9.73
CA LYS A 34 -20.70 -4.93 10.29
C LYS A 34 -20.42 -3.49 10.73
N SER A 35 -19.28 -3.24 11.34
CA SER A 35 -18.85 -1.88 11.70
C SER A 35 -18.65 -0.98 10.48
N LEU A 36 -18.11 -1.53 9.38
CA LEU A 36 -17.90 -0.81 8.12
C LEU A 36 -19.22 -0.55 7.36
N LYS A 37 -20.17 -1.48 7.39
CA LYS A 37 -21.51 -1.28 6.78
C LYS A 37 -22.36 -0.23 7.49
N ASN A 38 -22.14 -0.01 8.78
CA ASN A 38 -22.84 1.02 9.55
C ASN A 38 -22.27 2.44 9.36
N ASN A 39 -21.17 2.59 8.58
CA ASN A 39 -20.55 3.88 8.24
C ASN A 39 -20.99 4.44 6.88
N THR A 40 -22.07 3.96 6.27
CA THR A 40 -22.72 4.71 5.19
C THR A 40 -23.38 5.95 5.81
N PRO A 41 -23.07 7.17 5.34
CA PRO A 41 -23.67 8.37 5.90
C PRO A 41 -25.17 8.38 5.64
N ASN A 42 -25.93 8.18 6.70
CA ASN A 42 -27.37 8.37 6.71
C ASN A 42 -27.67 9.84 6.41
N LYS A 43 -28.41 10.10 5.34
CA LYS A 43 -28.91 11.44 4.99
C LYS A 43 -29.94 11.87 6.01
N SER A 44 -29.51 12.37 7.16
CA SER A 44 -30.33 13.27 7.98
C SER A 44 -29.58 13.66 9.27
N ASN A 45 -29.59 14.96 9.53
CA ASN A 45 -29.26 15.68 10.76
C ASN A 45 -27.86 16.27 10.85
N VAL A 46 -27.79 17.47 10.26
CA VAL A 46 -26.81 18.53 10.58
C VAL A 46 -27.18 19.16 11.92
N THR A 47 -27.10 18.44 13.04
CA THR A 47 -27.09 19.02 14.38
C THR A 47 -26.54 17.97 15.35
N GLY A 48 -25.27 18.14 15.75
CA GLY A 48 -24.66 17.31 16.79
C GLY A 48 -23.44 16.52 16.40
N GLN A 49 -22.77 16.79 15.27
CA GLN A 49 -21.46 16.23 14.98
C GLN A 49 -20.44 16.85 15.92
N THR A 50 -20.02 16.08 16.93
CA THR A 50 -18.76 16.35 17.63
C THR A 50 -17.68 16.53 16.58
N ASP A 51 -16.96 17.66 16.61
CA ASP A 51 -15.87 17.98 15.68
C ASP A 51 -14.80 16.89 15.74
N GLN A 52 -14.97 15.86 14.89
CA GLN A 52 -14.11 14.69 14.86
C GLN A 52 -12.72 15.12 14.41
N ARG A 53 -11.71 14.83 15.23
CA ARG A 53 -10.32 15.22 14.98
C ARG A 53 -9.44 14.00 14.72
N SER A 54 -8.71 14.01 13.61
CA SER A 54 -7.74 12.96 13.25
C SER A 54 -6.44 13.56 12.71
N THR A 55 -5.37 12.80 12.82
CA THR A 55 -4.10 13.11 12.12
C THR A 55 -4.10 12.61 10.69
N THR A 56 -4.97 11.66 10.34
CA THR A 56 -5.02 11.03 9.02
C THR A 56 -6.43 11.08 8.46
N TRP A 57 -6.53 11.54 7.24
CA TRP A 57 -7.79 11.73 6.54
C TRP A 57 -7.75 11.11 5.16
N THR A 58 -8.90 10.62 4.69
CA THR A 58 -9.09 10.16 3.32
C THR A 58 -10.20 10.95 2.65
N PHE A 59 -10.07 11.15 1.34
CA PHE A 59 -11.06 11.81 0.50
C PHE A 59 -10.94 11.31 -0.93
N LEU A 60 -11.99 11.56 -1.72
CA LEU A 60 -12.00 11.23 -3.15
C LEU A 60 -11.61 12.45 -3.97
N VAL A 61 -11.03 12.20 -5.14
CA VAL A 61 -10.82 13.21 -6.19
C VAL A 61 -11.39 12.68 -7.49
N TYR A 62 -12.27 13.44 -8.10
CA TYR A 62 -12.84 13.12 -9.40
C TYR A 62 -12.11 13.95 -10.46
N PRO A 63 -11.36 13.32 -11.40
CA PRO A 63 -10.55 14.03 -12.38
C PRO A 63 -11.30 15.05 -13.22
N ASP A 64 -12.58 14.79 -13.52
CA ASP A 64 -13.42 15.67 -14.34
C ASP A 64 -13.92 16.93 -13.62
N SER A 65 -13.86 16.98 -12.29
CA SER A 65 -14.27 18.14 -11.49
C SER A 65 -13.14 18.79 -10.72
N ALA A 66 -12.02 18.09 -10.54
CA ALA A 66 -10.85 18.63 -9.85
C ALA A 66 -10.12 19.67 -10.76
N PRO A 67 -9.49 20.68 -10.17
CA PRO A 67 -8.58 21.56 -10.92
C PRO A 67 -7.46 20.73 -11.58
N ALA A 68 -7.00 21.13 -12.76
CA ALA A 68 -5.95 20.40 -13.49
C ALA A 68 -4.64 20.26 -12.68
N ASP A 69 -4.37 21.16 -11.76
CA ASP A 69 -3.19 21.20 -10.92
C ASP A 69 -3.44 20.69 -9.48
N TRP A 70 -4.51 19.93 -9.25
CA TRP A 70 -4.92 19.47 -7.91
C TRP A 70 -3.81 18.79 -7.12
N ILE A 71 -2.92 18.04 -7.78
CA ILE A 71 -1.76 17.40 -7.13
C ILE A 71 -0.80 18.48 -6.58
N ASN A 72 -0.57 19.56 -7.33
CA ASN A 72 0.29 20.65 -6.87
C ASN A 72 -0.35 21.41 -5.70
N LEU A 73 -1.67 21.56 -5.69
CA LEU A 73 -2.38 22.13 -4.54
C LEU A 73 -2.17 21.30 -3.29
N LEU A 74 -2.16 19.96 -3.39
CA LEU A 74 -1.82 19.06 -2.27
C LEU A 74 -0.34 19.16 -1.87
N LYS A 75 0.59 19.21 -2.84
CA LYS A 75 2.03 19.39 -2.58
C LYS A 75 2.33 20.67 -1.80
N ASN A 76 1.61 21.75 -2.09
CA ASN A 76 1.77 23.05 -1.42
C ASN A 76 1.33 23.03 0.06
N LEU A 77 0.65 21.99 0.51
CA LEU A 77 0.36 21.81 1.94
C LEU A 77 1.58 21.34 2.74
N HIS A 78 2.66 20.91 2.07
CA HIS A 78 3.91 20.41 2.66
C HIS A 78 3.70 19.31 3.72
N VAL A 79 2.71 18.44 3.50
CA VAL A 79 2.42 17.27 4.34
C VAL A 79 2.43 16.01 3.49
N PRO A 80 2.75 14.83 4.08
CA PRO A 80 2.71 13.58 3.35
C PRO A 80 1.30 13.23 2.89
N PHE A 81 1.18 12.74 1.65
CA PHE A 81 -0.07 12.21 1.11
C PHE A 81 0.18 11.08 0.11
N ILE A 82 -0.85 10.29 -0.12
CA ILE A 82 -0.85 9.12 -0.99
C ILE A 82 -2.02 9.25 -1.94
N ILE A 83 -1.82 8.85 -3.19
CA ILE A 83 -2.86 8.81 -4.24
C ILE A 83 -2.96 7.36 -4.72
N SER A 84 -4.18 6.82 -4.81
CA SER A 84 -4.42 5.51 -5.40
C SER A 84 -4.20 5.52 -6.92
N PRO A 85 -4.11 4.37 -7.59
CA PRO A 85 -4.41 4.27 -9.00
C PRO A 85 -5.78 4.87 -9.32
N LEU A 86 -6.02 5.23 -10.58
CA LEU A 86 -7.36 5.69 -11.00
C LEU A 86 -8.36 4.52 -10.91
N HIS A 87 -9.37 4.67 -10.08
CA HIS A 87 -10.46 3.71 -9.95
C HIS A 87 -11.50 3.96 -11.05
N ASP A 88 -11.26 3.41 -12.21
CA ASP A 88 -12.12 3.49 -13.40
C ASP A 88 -12.89 2.19 -13.71
N LYS A 89 -12.59 1.11 -12.98
CA LYS A 89 -13.18 -0.21 -13.15
C LYS A 89 -14.05 -0.66 -11.97
N ASP A 90 -14.32 0.24 -11.05
CA ASP A 90 -15.20 -0.02 -9.91
C ASP A 90 -16.64 -0.17 -10.36
N ILE A 91 -17.27 -1.29 -9.97
CA ILE A 91 -18.67 -1.54 -10.26
C ILE A 91 -19.55 -0.83 -9.24
N LYS A 92 -20.51 -0.05 -9.71
CA LYS A 92 -21.55 0.60 -8.91
C LYS A 92 -22.70 -0.34 -8.60
N ASP A 93 -23.14 -1.04 -9.62
CA ASP A 93 -24.24 -2.02 -9.54
C ASP A 93 -23.81 -3.35 -10.16
N LYS A 94 -23.72 -4.39 -9.34
CA LYS A 94 -23.32 -5.73 -9.77
C LYS A 94 -24.33 -6.39 -10.72
N THR A 95 -25.59 -5.94 -10.70
CA THR A 95 -26.66 -6.51 -11.55
C THR A 95 -26.59 -5.98 -12.97
N THR A 96 -26.31 -4.68 -13.13
CA THR A 96 -26.27 -4.01 -14.44
C THR A 96 -24.85 -3.93 -15.01
N GLY A 97 -23.82 -4.13 -14.19
CA GLY A 97 -22.43 -3.88 -14.55
C GLY A 97 -22.08 -2.39 -14.69
N GLU A 98 -22.96 -1.48 -14.22
CA GLU A 98 -22.69 -0.04 -14.26
C GLU A 98 -21.43 0.28 -13.47
N LEU A 99 -20.50 1.02 -14.09
CA LEU A 99 -19.28 1.46 -13.46
C LEU A 99 -19.53 2.71 -12.61
N LYS A 100 -18.75 2.84 -11.55
CA LYS A 100 -18.66 4.11 -10.80
C LYS A 100 -17.94 5.16 -11.66
N LYS A 101 -18.22 6.42 -11.36
CA LYS A 101 -17.47 7.54 -11.93
C LYS A 101 -15.98 7.38 -11.58
N PRO A 102 -15.05 7.53 -12.54
CA PRO A 102 -13.62 7.43 -12.28
C PRO A 102 -13.20 8.39 -11.17
N HIS A 103 -12.40 7.88 -10.22
CA HIS A 103 -11.97 8.65 -9.06
C HIS A 103 -10.65 8.12 -8.49
N TYR A 104 -9.95 9.01 -7.80
CA TYR A 104 -8.82 8.65 -6.95
C TYR A 104 -9.25 8.62 -5.48
N HIS A 105 -8.67 7.71 -4.71
CA HIS A 105 -8.65 7.77 -3.26
C HIS A 105 -7.36 8.46 -2.82
N CYS A 106 -7.46 9.47 -1.98
CA CYS A 106 -6.32 10.14 -1.40
C CYS A 106 -6.28 9.95 0.09
N ILE A 107 -5.08 9.77 0.65
CA ILE A 107 -4.83 9.76 2.09
C ILE A 107 -3.85 10.89 2.39
N ILE A 108 -4.16 11.74 3.35
CA ILE A 108 -3.29 12.83 3.80
C ILE A 108 -3.01 12.69 5.30
N ARG A 109 -1.75 12.94 5.71
CA ARG A 109 -1.32 12.76 7.10
C ARG A 109 -0.69 14.01 7.66
N PHE A 110 -1.20 14.49 8.79
CA PHE A 110 -0.73 15.66 9.49
C PHE A 110 0.04 15.28 10.76
N ARG A 111 0.95 16.12 11.21
CA ARG A 111 1.66 15.95 12.47
C ARG A 111 0.73 16.12 13.69
N SER A 112 -0.27 17.00 13.58
CA SER A 112 -1.26 17.28 14.62
C SER A 112 -2.67 16.94 14.14
N LYS A 113 -3.58 16.67 15.09
CA LYS A 113 -4.97 16.39 14.76
C LYS A 113 -5.63 17.61 14.12
N LYS A 114 -6.25 17.41 12.96
CA LYS A 114 -7.09 18.38 12.25
C LYS A 114 -8.57 18.04 12.46
N SER A 115 -9.42 19.04 12.49
CA SER A 115 -10.87 18.84 12.52
C SER A 115 -11.43 18.59 11.14
N PHE A 116 -12.64 18.05 11.08
CA PHE A 116 -13.38 17.87 9.83
C PHE A 116 -13.49 19.17 9.04
N SER A 117 -13.87 20.27 9.70
CA SER A 117 -14.04 21.57 9.06
C SER A 117 -12.73 22.09 8.44
N GLN A 118 -11.61 21.91 9.15
CA GLN A 118 -10.30 22.28 8.63
C GLN A 118 -9.95 21.51 7.36
N ILE A 119 -10.14 20.18 7.34
CA ILE A 119 -9.84 19.38 6.15
C ILE A 119 -10.79 19.71 5.01
N LYS A 120 -12.08 19.90 5.30
CA LYS A 120 -13.04 20.29 4.28
C LYS A 120 -12.63 21.61 3.59
N THR A 121 -12.30 22.63 4.36
CA THR A 121 -11.98 23.96 3.83
C THR A 121 -10.55 24.06 3.29
N GLU A 122 -9.56 23.51 4.02
CA GLU A 122 -8.15 23.66 3.66
C GLU A 122 -7.72 22.73 2.51
N VAL A 123 -8.44 21.60 2.30
CA VAL A 123 -8.08 20.57 1.33
C VAL A 123 -9.19 20.35 0.32
N CYS A 124 -10.34 19.80 0.74
CA CYS A 124 -11.37 19.31 -0.18
C CYS A 124 -11.99 20.42 -1.02
N ASP A 125 -12.30 21.59 -0.44
CA ASP A 125 -12.90 22.70 -1.19
C ASP A 125 -11.96 23.26 -2.25
N LYS A 126 -10.63 23.20 -2.03
CA LYS A 126 -9.63 23.68 -3.00
C LYS A 126 -9.48 22.79 -4.21
N ILE A 127 -9.80 21.49 -4.07
CA ILE A 127 -9.70 20.50 -5.15
C ILE A 127 -11.07 20.06 -5.67
N ASN A 128 -12.14 20.77 -5.30
CA ASN A 128 -13.53 20.40 -5.61
C ASN A 128 -13.87 18.95 -5.16
N GLY A 129 -13.21 18.52 -4.08
CA GLY A 129 -13.38 17.18 -3.53
C GLY A 129 -14.62 17.05 -2.65
N PRO A 130 -15.17 15.83 -2.52
CA PRO A 130 -16.29 15.56 -1.63
C PRO A 130 -15.89 15.61 -0.14
N ILE A 131 -16.75 15.08 0.71
CA ILE A 131 -16.60 15.10 2.17
C ILE A 131 -15.41 14.21 2.58
N PRO A 132 -14.44 14.74 3.36
CA PRO A 132 -13.34 13.95 3.89
C PRO A 132 -13.82 13.01 5.02
N GLN A 133 -13.09 11.92 5.22
CA GLN A 133 -13.35 10.98 6.30
C GLN A 133 -12.06 10.75 7.11
N PRO A 134 -12.15 10.66 8.44
CA PRO A 134 -11.00 10.31 9.27
C PRO A 134 -10.62 8.85 9.05
N VAL A 135 -9.34 8.57 8.94
CA VAL A 135 -8.80 7.22 8.84
C VAL A 135 -8.60 6.66 10.24
N VAL A 136 -9.26 5.54 10.53
CA VAL A 136 -9.15 4.83 11.81
C VAL A 136 -7.99 3.83 11.77
N ASP A 137 -7.89 3.06 10.69
CA ASP A 137 -6.82 2.09 10.45
C ASP A 137 -6.08 2.46 9.17
N PHE A 138 -4.85 2.91 9.35
CA PHE A 138 -4.00 3.35 8.24
C PHE A 138 -3.61 2.20 7.31
N ALA A 139 -3.23 1.04 7.89
CA ALA A 139 -2.81 -0.12 7.11
C ALA A 139 -3.96 -0.64 6.24
N MET A 140 -5.16 -0.75 6.82
CA MET A 140 -6.36 -1.15 6.09
C MET A 140 -6.69 -0.15 4.98
N MET A 141 -6.57 1.16 5.25
CA MET A 141 -6.87 2.19 4.25
C MET A 141 -5.85 2.17 3.10
N VAL A 142 -4.56 1.93 3.37
CA VAL A 142 -3.53 1.77 2.33
C VAL A 142 -3.84 0.57 1.43
N ARG A 143 -4.18 -0.60 1.99
CA ARG A 143 -4.57 -1.79 1.21
C ARG A 143 -5.85 -1.56 0.41
N TYR A 144 -6.76 -0.74 0.94
CA TYR A 144 -7.99 -0.37 0.22
C TYR A 144 -7.73 0.46 -1.05
N LEU A 145 -6.61 1.19 -1.15
CA LEU A 145 -6.25 1.95 -2.35
C LEU A 145 -6.13 1.07 -3.61
N ILE A 146 -5.90 -0.22 -3.44
CA ILE A 146 -5.80 -1.21 -4.54
C ILE A 146 -6.78 -2.37 -4.38
N HIS A 147 -7.71 -2.27 -3.44
CA HIS A 147 -8.69 -3.31 -3.08
C HIS A 147 -8.09 -4.64 -2.62
N MET A 148 -6.86 -4.63 -2.09
CA MET A 148 -6.09 -5.82 -1.73
C MET A 148 -6.86 -6.80 -0.82
N ASP A 149 -7.66 -6.28 0.12
CA ASP A 149 -8.46 -7.07 1.08
C ASP A 149 -9.88 -7.42 0.56
N ASP A 150 -10.22 -7.05 -0.68
CA ASP A 150 -11.55 -7.26 -1.27
C ASP A 150 -11.44 -7.92 -2.65
N PRO A 151 -11.27 -9.27 -2.71
CA PRO A 151 -11.03 -9.99 -3.96
C PRO A 151 -12.21 -9.94 -4.95
N ASP A 152 -13.41 -9.57 -4.47
CA ASP A 152 -14.59 -9.39 -5.32
C ASP A 152 -14.56 -8.09 -6.15
N LYS A 153 -13.65 -7.19 -5.85
CA LYS A 153 -13.44 -5.96 -6.59
C LYS A 153 -12.30 -6.09 -7.58
N TYR A 154 -12.27 -5.17 -8.55
CA TYR A 154 -11.12 -5.03 -9.43
C TYR A 154 -9.86 -4.74 -8.60
N GLN A 155 -8.79 -5.53 -8.81
CA GLN A 155 -7.52 -5.36 -8.14
C GLN A 155 -6.66 -4.40 -8.96
N TYR A 156 -6.38 -3.22 -8.40
CA TYR A 156 -5.50 -2.25 -9.02
C TYR A 156 -4.02 -2.60 -8.76
N ASN A 157 -3.14 -2.13 -9.65
CA ASN A 157 -1.72 -2.40 -9.51
C ASN A 157 -1.10 -1.54 -8.39
N LYS A 158 -0.36 -2.17 -7.48
CA LYS A 158 0.28 -1.51 -6.35
C LYS A 158 1.39 -0.54 -6.76
N GLU A 159 2.03 -0.77 -7.91
CA GLU A 159 3.06 0.11 -8.47
C GLU A 159 2.51 1.45 -8.96
N ASP A 160 1.20 1.54 -9.20
CA ASP A 160 0.54 2.77 -9.62
C ASP A 160 0.12 3.66 -8.43
N ILE A 161 0.42 3.25 -7.18
CA ILE A 161 0.21 4.10 -6.01
C ILE A 161 1.30 5.18 -6.00
N GLU A 162 0.89 6.43 -5.94
CA GLU A 162 1.82 7.55 -5.80
C GLU A 162 1.93 8.00 -4.35
N THR A 163 3.16 8.17 -3.86
CA THR A 163 3.43 8.68 -2.50
C THR A 163 4.19 9.99 -2.57
N TYR A 164 3.80 10.95 -1.74
CA TYR A 164 4.40 12.26 -1.65
C TYR A 164 4.80 12.58 -0.20
N GLY A 165 5.95 13.22 -0.04
CA GLY A 165 6.54 13.45 1.26
C GLY A 165 7.22 12.17 1.79
N ASN A 166 7.61 12.19 3.05
CA ASN A 166 8.31 11.06 3.67
C ASN A 166 7.29 10.06 4.27
N ILE A 167 6.63 9.29 3.41
CA ILE A 167 5.68 8.24 3.80
C ILE A 167 6.02 6.94 3.06
N ASP A 168 6.31 5.89 3.82
CA ASP A 168 6.54 4.55 3.29
C ASP A 168 5.31 3.69 3.56
N ILE A 169 4.81 3.05 2.51
CA ILE A 169 3.62 2.19 2.55
C ILE A 169 3.91 0.74 2.16
N LYS A 170 5.16 0.44 1.81
CA LYS A 170 5.53 -0.87 1.27
C LYS A 170 5.22 -2.01 2.23
N GLU A 171 5.42 -1.81 3.53
CA GLU A 171 5.11 -2.82 4.56
C GLU A 171 3.62 -3.23 4.61
N TYR A 172 2.71 -2.40 4.03
CA TYR A 172 1.26 -2.65 4.04
C TYR A 172 0.75 -3.33 2.76
N ILE A 173 1.46 -3.17 1.64
CA ILE A 173 1.02 -3.62 0.30
C ILE A 173 1.85 -4.76 -0.29
N TYR A 174 3.03 -5.03 0.28
CA TYR A 174 3.85 -6.17 -0.08
C TYR A 174 3.70 -7.28 0.98
N ASP A 175 3.74 -8.55 0.56
CA ASP A 175 3.93 -9.61 1.51
C ASP A 175 5.33 -9.51 2.16
N LYS A 176 5.53 -10.23 3.27
CA LYS A 176 6.78 -10.13 4.04
C LYS A 176 8.02 -10.43 3.19
N ARG A 177 7.94 -11.36 2.25
CA ARG A 177 9.06 -11.76 1.41
C ARG A 177 9.33 -10.72 0.33
N GLU A 178 8.28 -10.27 -0.35
CA GLU A 178 8.36 -9.18 -1.34
C GLU A 178 8.93 -7.92 -0.68
N TYR A 179 8.44 -7.52 0.49
CA TYR A 179 8.93 -6.36 1.22
C TYR A 179 10.43 -6.46 1.53
N GLN A 180 10.90 -7.64 1.94
CA GLN A 180 12.33 -7.85 2.19
C GLN A 180 13.18 -7.66 0.93
N PHE A 181 12.72 -8.15 -0.22
CA PHE A 181 13.42 -7.97 -1.49
C PHE A 181 13.42 -6.51 -1.97
N GLU A 182 12.33 -5.78 -1.78
CA GLU A 182 12.29 -4.35 -2.07
C GLU A 182 13.30 -3.57 -1.21
N ILE A 183 13.40 -3.88 0.08
CA ILE A 183 14.43 -3.29 0.94
C ILE A 183 15.85 -3.64 0.48
N LEU A 184 16.09 -4.90 0.08
CA LEU A 184 17.40 -5.29 -0.45
C LEU A 184 17.74 -4.48 -1.70
N LYS A 185 16.81 -4.36 -2.63
CA LYS A 185 16.98 -3.57 -3.85
C LYS A 185 17.31 -2.11 -3.53
N GLU A 186 16.56 -1.47 -2.64
CA GLU A 186 16.86 -0.10 -2.20
C GLU A 186 18.28 0.06 -1.64
N ILE A 187 18.74 -0.92 -0.85
CA ILE A 187 20.08 -0.92 -0.27
C ILE A 187 21.14 -1.03 -1.37
N LEU A 188 20.97 -1.94 -2.33
CA LEU A 188 21.92 -2.14 -3.43
C LEU A 188 21.94 -0.93 -4.37
N ASP A 189 20.78 -0.38 -4.74
CA ASP A 189 20.65 0.82 -5.56
C ASP A 189 21.34 2.03 -4.87
N PHE A 190 21.21 2.15 -3.55
CA PHE A 190 21.91 3.17 -2.77
C PHE A 190 23.43 2.96 -2.81
N CYS A 191 23.90 1.74 -2.59
CA CYS A 191 25.33 1.43 -2.65
C CYS A 191 25.91 1.77 -4.03
N GLN A 192 25.20 1.45 -5.10
CA GLN A 192 25.61 1.77 -6.47
C GLN A 192 25.63 3.27 -6.71
N LYS A 193 24.54 3.96 -6.37
CA LYS A 193 24.39 5.40 -6.62
C LYS A 193 25.46 6.26 -5.94
N TYR A 194 25.86 5.85 -4.74
CA TYR A 194 26.80 6.62 -3.91
C TYR A 194 28.19 6.00 -3.86
N ASP A 195 28.48 5.03 -4.76
CA ASP A 195 29.77 4.33 -4.87
C ASP A 195 30.28 3.83 -3.51
N ILE A 196 29.44 3.12 -2.76
CA ILE A 196 29.79 2.61 -1.43
C ILE A 196 30.73 1.39 -1.59
N GLN A 197 31.99 1.56 -1.26
CA GLN A 197 33.05 0.55 -1.38
C GLN A 197 33.38 -0.16 -0.06
N GLU A 198 32.88 0.34 1.07
CA GLU A 198 33.10 -0.24 2.39
C GLU A 198 31.78 -0.63 3.08
N PHE A 199 31.74 -1.89 3.55
CA PHE A 199 30.54 -2.42 4.24
C PHE A 199 30.20 -1.64 5.51
N SER A 200 31.20 -1.16 6.24
CA SER A 200 31.00 -0.32 7.42
C SER A 200 30.25 0.97 7.13
N THR A 201 30.42 1.54 5.95
CA THR A 201 29.74 2.77 5.51
C THR A 201 28.23 2.56 5.42
N ILE A 202 27.78 1.50 4.74
CA ILE A 202 26.34 1.21 4.63
C ILE A 202 25.73 0.79 5.96
N VAL A 203 26.48 0.07 6.84
CA VAL A 203 26.02 -0.29 8.18
C VAL A 203 25.79 0.97 9.03
N ASN A 204 26.74 1.91 9.03
CA ASN A 204 26.62 3.16 9.78
C ASN A 204 25.48 4.01 9.26
N TYR A 205 25.36 4.17 7.94
CA TYR A 205 24.24 4.88 7.33
C TYR A 205 22.88 4.26 7.70
N ALA A 206 22.76 2.95 7.62
CA ALA A 206 21.53 2.25 8.01
C ALA A 206 21.18 2.45 9.49
N LYS A 207 22.20 2.42 10.38
CA LYS A 207 22.03 2.60 11.82
C LYS A 207 21.56 4.02 12.17
N ASP A 208 22.13 5.03 11.54
CA ASP A 208 21.97 6.43 11.95
C ASP A 208 20.83 7.11 11.16
N GLU A 209 20.74 6.91 9.84
CA GLU A 209 19.85 7.65 8.95
C GLU A 209 18.65 6.82 8.45
N ARG A 210 18.84 5.50 8.24
CA ARG A 210 17.80 4.62 7.66
C ARG A 210 17.57 3.40 8.55
N LYS A 211 17.07 3.64 9.74
CA LYS A 211 16.89 2.60 10.78
C LYS A 211 16.10 1.37 10.31
N ALA A 212 15.16 1.55 9.37
CA ALA A 212 14.43 0.44 8.76
C ALA A 212 15.35 -0.54 7.99
N TRP A 213 16.48 -0.08 7.44
CA TRP A 213 17.45 -0.93 6.75
C TRP A 213 18.36 -1.70 7.69
N PHE A 214 18.58 -1.20 8.91
CA PHE A 214 19.59 -1.75 9.81
C PHE A 214 19.45 -3.27 10.07
N PRO A 215 18.25 -3.85 10.36
CA PRO A 215 18.10 -5.29 10.52
C PRO A 215 18.48 -6.09 9.26
N TYR A 216 18.22 -5.51 8.09
CA TYR A 216 18.50 -6.15 6.80
C TYR A 216 19.99 -6.13 6.47
N VAL A 217 20.66 -4.99 6.63
CA VAL A 217 22.11 -4.86 6.41
C VAL A 217 22.89 -5.64 7.45
N ALA A 218 22.54 -5.54 8.74
CA ALA A 218 23.31 -6.14 9.83
C ALA A 218 23.12 -7.66 9.95
N LYS A 219 21.96 -8.20 9.51
CA LYS A 219 21.61 -9.61 9.75
C LYS A 219 21.04 -10.31 8.53
N ILE A 220 19.89 -9.86 7.98
CA ILE A 220 19.11 -10.64 7.02
C ILE A 220 19.85 -10.78 5.69
N PHE A 221 20.38 -9.71 5.14
CA PHE A 221 21.09 -9.65 3.86
C PHE A 221 22.57 -9.31 3.98
N ARG A 222 23.13 -9.46 5.18
CA ARG A 222 24.53 -9.10 5.46
C ARG A 222 25.49 -9.65 4.41
N ALA A 223 25.45 -10.95 4.17
CA ALA A 223 26.38 -11.59 3.23
C ALA A 223 26.22 -11.06 1.79
N THR A 224 25.01 -10.83 1.34
CA THR A 224 24.72 -10.30 0.01
C THR A 224 25.23 -8.87 -0.13
N VAL A 225 24.92 -8.00 0.82
CA VAL A 225 25.34 -6.58 0.79
C VAL A 225 26.86 -6.47 0.92
N GLU A 226 27.49 -7.24 1.81
CA GLU A 226 28.95 -7.27 1.97
C GLU A 226 29.66 -7.74 0.71
N ALA A 227 29.16 -8.81 0.06
CA ALA A 227 29.70 -9.33 -1.19
C ALA A 227 29.55 -8.30 -2.32
N TYR A 228 28.40 -7.62 -2.41
CA TYR A 228 28.13 -6.60 -3.41
C TYR A 228 29.10 -5.41 -3.27
N VAL A 229 29.23 -4.86 -2.07
CA VAL A 229 30.15 -3.74 -1.79
C VAL A 229 31.60 -4.11 -2.10
N ARG A 230 32.02 -5.33 -1.73
CA ARG A 230 33.36 -5.85 -2.05
C ARG A 230 33.58 -5.97 -3.56
N SER A 231 32.58 -6.43 -4.31
CA SER A 231 32.65 -6.53 -5.76
C SER A 231 32.75 -5.16 -6.43
N GLN A 232 32.02 -4.15 -5.93
CA GLN A 232 32.15 -2.77 -6.43
C GLN A 232 33.58 -2.22 -6.23
N ARG A 233 34.14 -2.41 -5.04
CA ARG A 233 35.52 -1.99 -4.75
C ARG A 233 36.51 -2.68 -5.69
N TYR A 234 36.40 -4.00 -5.85
CA TYR A 234 37.29 -4.75 -6.77
C TYR A 234 37.21 -4.22 -8.20
N ALA A 235 36.01 -3.95 -8.71
CA ALA A 235 35.82 -3.39 -10.03
C ALA A 235 36.44 -1.99 -10.18
N ALA A 236 36.36 -1.15 -9.14
CA ALA A 236 36.97 0.18 -9.13
C ALA A 236 38.50 0.12 -9.13
N GLU A 237 39.10 -0.86 -8.42
CA GLU A 237 40.55 -1.04 -8.33
C GLU A 237 41.16 -1.68 -9.59
N HIS A 238 40.46 -2.55 -10.32
CA HIS A 238 40.99 -3.38 -11.40
C HIS A 238 40.41 -3.05 -12.78
N GLY A 239 39.42 -2.18 -12.87
CA GLY A 239 38.63 -1.91 -14.08
C GLY A 239 37.70 -3.07 -14.44
N THR A 240 36.58 -2.76 -15.05
CA THR A 240 35.79 -3.79 -15.77
C THR A 240 36.39 -3.97 -17.14
N GLU A 241 37.03 -5.15 -17.42
CA GLU A 241 37.34 -5.55 -18.77
C GLU A 241 36.11 -5.67 -19.64
#